data_5aab9aeeecd5f4963b98c3b1248b60d8
#
_entry.id   5aab9aeeecd5f4963b98c3b1248b60d8
#
_cell.length_a   1.000
_cell.length_b   1.000
_cell.length_c   1.000
_cell.angle_alpha   90.00
_cell.angle_beta   90.00
_cell.angle_gamma   90.00
#
_symmetry.space_group_name_H-M   'P 1'
#
loop_
_entity.id
_entity.type
_entity.pdbx_description
1 polymer ?
#
loop_
_entity_poly.entity_id
_entity_poly.type
_entity_poly.pdbx_seq_one_letter_code
_entity_poly.pdbx_strand_id
1 'polypeptide(L)'
;LKQLFLEFILMAIFIIISGTYLSKFGDIIADKSGLGQAFIGGILIAMATSLPELVTSISSALVGAPDIAVGNAFGSNTFNLVILAFADLLQGKGPLLLRVNYSHILSGLVGVLLSALVVFSLILSHFMNFNLSIFGVGVDSITLLITYIISVRMIYRYDQKNPLDPDDPVKEDPNPDYTLNKALMGFAICAVVIVFSGYRLTITADQISTLTGIDQSFIGSIMVAAATSLPELVATISAIKIGAYNMAVGNVFGSNIFNMTVIFFADLFYRQGVLLQDAKIVHILTATVGIVMATIILIGLFYRSRRSFMWMGWDAIAAAAVYFAGVYLLFQLGLNVI
;
A
#
# COMPACT_ATOMS: atom_id res chain seq x y z
N LEU A 1 14.56 -25.15 -3.34
CA LEU A 1 14.48 -23.95 -2.49
C LEU A 1 15.34 -22.81 -3.03
N LYS A 2 16.66 -23.00 -3.28
CA LYS A 2 17.53 -21.94 -3.83
C LYS A 2 17.01 -21.35 -5.15
N GLN A 3 16.49 -22.18 -6.06
CA GLN A 3 15.90 -21.73 -7.32
C GLN A 3 14.65 -20.88 -7.11
N LEU A 4 13.79 -21.26 -6.13
CA LEU A 4 12.58 -20.49 -5.81
C LEU A 4 12.92 -19.11 -5.24
N PHE A 5 13.88 -19.01 -4.32
CA PHE A 5 14.33 -17.70 -3.84
C PHE A 5 14.94 -16.84 -4.95
N LEU A 6 15.71 -17.46 -5.87
CA LEU A 6 16.24 -16.73 -7.01
C LEU A 6 15.14 -16.22 -7.94
N GLU A 7 14.13 -17.05 -8.22
CA GLU A 7 12.96 -16.66 -9.01
C GLU A 7 12.16 -15.55 -8.32
N PHE A 8 11.91 -15.68 -7.01
CA PHE A 8 11.23 -14.65 -6.22
C PHE A 8 11.94 -13.29 -6.34
N ILE A 9 13.28 -13.29 -6.14
CA ILE A 9 14.09 -12.06 -6.25
C ILE A 9 14.04 -11.50 -7.67
N LEU A 10 14.10 -12.34 -8.70
CA LEU A 10 14.04 -11.92 -10.10
C LEU A 10 12.68 -11.27 -10.42
N MET A 11 11.59 -11.88 -9.97
CA MET A 11 10.24 -11.33 -10.15
C MET A 11 10.07 -10.01 -9.38
N ALA A 12 10.61 -9.91 -8.16
CA ALA A 12 10.64 -8.67 -7.40
C ALA A 12 11.40 -7.56 -8.15
N ILE A 13 12.55 -7.86 -8.75
CA ILE A 13 13.31 -6.89 -9.57
C ILE A 13 12.48 -6.41 -10.76
N PHE A 14 11.77 -7.29 -11.47
CA PHE A 14 10.89 -6.89 -12.56
C PHE A 14 9.74 -6.01 -12.09
N ILE A 15 9.13 -6.31 -10.93
CA ILE A 15 8.09 -5.48 -10.31
C ILE A 15 8.63 -4.08 -9.98
N ILE A 16 9.82 -4.00 -9.35
CA ILE A 16 10.46 -2.73 -8.99
C ILE A 16 10.69 -1.86 -10.22
N ILE A 17 11.34 -2.42 -11.23
CA ILE A 17 11.68 -1.69 -12.45
C ILE A 17 10.41 -1.25 -13.17
N SER A 18 9.49 -2.18 -13.41
CA SER A 18 8.25 -1.89 -14.15
C SER A 18 7.32 -0.98 -13.37
N GLY A 19 7.20 -1.14 -12.04
CA GLY A 19 6.39 -0.28 -11.17
C GLY A 19 6.91 1.16 -11.14
N THR A 20 8.24 1.33 -11.06
CA THR A 20 8.87 2.65 -11.12
C THR A 20 8.58 3.38 -12.44
N TYR A 21 8.71 2.67 -13.58
CA TYR A 21 8.38 3.25 -14.89
C TYR A 21 6.89 3.46 -15.07
N LEU A 22 6.05 2.56 -14.55
CA LEU A 22 4.60 2.68 -14.61
C LEU A 22 4.11 3.92 -13.86
N SER A 23 4.65 4.19 -12.66
CA SER A 23 4.39 5.42 -11.90
C SER A 23 4.78 6.65 -12.72
N LYS A 24 5.99 6.67 -13.31
CA LYS A 24 6.44 7.76 -14.18
C LYS A 24 5.49 7.99 -15.37
N PHE A 25 5.07 6.92 -16.05
CA PHE A 25 4.12 7.05 -17.17
C PHE A 25 2.73 7.49 -16.68
N GLY A 26 2.29 7.04 -15.49
CA GLY A 26 1.07 7.50 -14.84
C GLY A 26 1.07 9.02 -14.60
N ASP A 27 2.17 9.55 -14.08
CA ASP A 27 2.38 11.00 -13.90
C ASP A 27 2.25 11.76 -15.22
N ILE A 28 2.93 11.28 -16.28
CA ILE A 28 2.89 11.91 -17.60
C ILE A 28 1.47 11.88 -18.19
N ILE A 29 0.75 10.78 -18.01
CA ILE A 29 -0.64 10.64 -18.46
C ILE A 29 -1.53 11.63 -17.71
N ALA A 30 -1.38 11.77 -16.40
CA ALA A 30 -2.13 12.72 -15.58
C ALA A 30 -1.89 14.15 -16.03
N ASP A 31 -0.63 14.55 -16.23
CA ASP A 31 -0.26 15.90 -16.67
C ASP A 31 -0.82 16.22 -18.08
N LYS A 32 -0.68 15.29 -19.02
CA LYS A 32 -1.06 15.52 -20.44
C LYS A 32 -2.55 15.30 -20.75
N SER A 33 -3.31 14.63 -19.86
CA SER A 33 -4.75 14.43 -20.04
C SER A 33 -5.60 15.63 -19.65
N GLY A 34 -5.02 16.67 -19.04
CA GLY A 34 -5.74 17.86 -18.59
C GLY A 34 -6.67 17.61 -17.39
N LEU A 35 -6.63 16.45 -16.81
CA LEU A 35 -7.41 16.06 -15.63
C LEU A 35 -6.69 16.65 -14.40
N GLY A 36 -7.10 17.77 -13.89
CA GLY A 36 -6.52 18.61 -12.83
C GLY A 36 -5.54 17.95 -11.82
N GLN A 37 -4.40 18.59 -11.66
CA GLN A 37 -3.17 18.07 -11.01
C GLN A 37 -3.31 17.59 -9.55
N ALA A 38 -4.19 18.17 -8.76
CA ALA A 38 -4.24 17.88 -7.32
C ALA A 38 -4.95 16.56 -6.96
N PHE A 39 -6.01 16.21 -7.66
CA PHE A 39 -6.81 15.02 -7.36
C PHE A 39 -6.32 13.79 -8.11
N ILE A 40 -6.01 13.98 -9.39
CA ILE A 40 -5.65 12.86 -10.27
C ILE A 40 -4.22 12.44 -10.04
N GLY A 41 -3.31 13.39 -9.77
CA GLY A 41 -1.92 13.10 -9.42
C GLY A 41 -1.83 12.17 -8.19
N GLY A 42 -2.47 12.53 -7.09
CA GLY A 42 -2.41 11.72 -5.84
C GLY A 42 -3.06 10.35 -5.97
N ILE A 43 -4.27 10.26 -6.51
CA ILE A 43 -5.00 8.98 -6.61
C ILE A 43 -4.50 8.12 -7.76
N LEU A 44 -4.26 8.69 -8.96
CA LEU A 44 -3.73 7.92 -10.08
C LEU A 44 -2.32 7.40 -9.83
N ILE A 45 -1.46 8.21 -9.19
CA ILE A 45 -0.12 7.77 -8.82
C ILE A 45 -0.22 6.63 -7.80
N ALA A 46 -1.01 6.80 -6.74
CA ALA A 46 -1.22 5.76 -5.74
C ALA A 46 -1.80 4.47 -6.36
N MET A 47 -2.78 4.56 -7.26
CA MET A 47 -3.31 3.39 -7.98
C MET A 47 -2.27 2.77 -8.90
N ALA A 48 -1.45 3.59 -9.59
CA ALA A 48 -0.42 3.09 -10.48
C ALA A 48 0.72 2.41 -9.71
N THR A 49 1.17 2.98 -8.58
CA THR A 49 2.20 2.37 -7.75
C THR A 49 1.71 1.10 -7.07
N SER A 50 0.43 1.04 -6.66
CA SER A 50 -0.16 -0.13 -6.00
C SER A 50 -0.75 -1.17 -6.99
N LEU A 51 -0.49 -1.05 -8.29
CA LEU A 51 -0.87 -2.08 -9.26
C LEU A 51 -0.20 -3.44 -8.98
N PRO A 52 1.09 -3.50 -8.56
CA PRO A 52 1.72 -4.76 -8.17
C PRO A 52 0.97 -5.46 -7.03
N GLU A 53 0.54 -4.72 -6.00
CA GLU A 53 -0.26 -5.24 -4.89
C GLU A 53 -1.58 -5.82 -5.37
N LEU A 54 -2.28 -5.09 -6.22
CA LEU A 54 -3.55 -5.54 -6.80
C LEU A 54 -3.38 -6.85 -7.57
N VAL A 55 -2.42 -6.89 -8.49
CA VAL A 55 -2.16 -8.08 -9.33
C VAL A 55 -1.74 -9.27 -8.48
N THR A 56 -0.85 -9.05 -7.52
CA THR A 56 -0.33 -10.12 -6.66
C THR A 56 -1.42 -10.67 -5.76
N SER A 57 -2.26 -9.82 -5.16
CA SER A 57 -3.36 -10.27 -4.31
C SER A 57 -4.46 -10.99 -5.09
N ILE A 58 -4.82 -10.51 -6.30
CA ILE A 58 -5.74 -11.24 -7.21
C ILE A 58 -5.13 -12.60 -7.59
N SER A 59 -3.85 -12.64 -7.93
CA SER A 59 -3.15 -13.89 -8.28
C SER A 59 -3.14 -14.87 -7.10
N SER A 60 -2.93 -14.37 -5.88
CA SER A 60 -2.98 -15.17 -4.65
C SER A 60 -4.37 -15.75 -4.41
N ALA A 61 -5.41 -14.97 -4.63
CA ALA A 61 -6.80 -15.43 -4.55
C ALA A 61 -7.09 -16.52 -5.60
N LEU A 62 -6.64 -16.35 -6.84
CA LEU A 62 -6.82 -17.33 -7.92
C LEU A 62 -6.12 -18.67 -7.66
N VAL A 63 -4.95 -18.67 -7.02
CA VAL A 63 -4.23 -19.91 -6.64
C VAL A 63 -4.71 -20.51 -5.32
N GLY A 64 -5.67 -19.88 -4.64
CA GLY A 64 -6.24 -20.36 -3.39
C GLY A 64 -5.36 -20.09 -2.15
N ALA A 65 -4.60 -19.02 -2.17
CA ALA A 65 -3.74 -18.56 -1.07
C ALA A 65 -4.26 -17.25 -0.45
N PRO A 66 -5.40 -17.28 0.28
CA PRO A 66 -6.03 -16.08 0.84
C PRO A 66 -5.12 -15.34 1.83
N ASP A 67 -4.31 -16.07 2.58
CA ASP A 67 -3.36 -15.48 3.54
C ASP A 67 -2.26 -14.67 2.88
N ILE A 68 -1.81 -15.05 1.69
CA ILE A 68 -0.85 -14.25 0.91
C ILE A 68 -1.55 -12.97 0.42
N ALA A 69 -2.81 -13.05 -0.05
CA ALA A 69 -3.55 -11.90 -0.54
C ALA A 69 -3.80 -10.84 0.55
N VAL A 70 -4.35 -11.27 1.69
CA VAL A 70 -4.64 -10.39 2.83
C VAL A 70 -3.36 -9.90 3.49
N GLY A 71 -2.36 -10.79 3.62
CA GLY A 71 -1.04 -10.46 4.12
C GLY A 71 -0.35 -9.39 3.27
N ASN A 72 -0.40 -9.52 1.93
CA ASN A 72 0.14 -8.51 1.02
C ASN A 72 -0.52 -7.13 1.24
N ALA A 73 -1.85 -7.05 1.33
CA ALA A 73 -2.55 -5.78 1.52
C ALA A 73 -2.17 -5.07 2.83
N PHE A 74 -2.19 -5.79 3.96
CA PHE A 74 -1.81 -5.20 5.26
C PHE A 74 -0.31 -5.00 5.40
N GLY A 75 0.48 -5.92 4.87
CA GLY A 75 1.94 -5.82 4.85
C GLY A 75 2.41 -4.60 4.08
N SER A 76 1.84 -4.34 2.89
CA SER A 76 2.14 -3.15 2.10
C SER A 76 1.74 -1.87 2.85
N ASN A 77 0.61 -1.86 3.57
CA ASN A 77 0.23 -0.70 4.38
C ASN A 77 1.23 -0.41 5.49
N THR A 78 1.70 -1.43 6.20
CA THR A 78 2.72 -1.25 7.25
C THR A 78 4.06 -0.85 6.65
N PHE A 79 4.45 -1.45 5.51
CA PHE A 79 5.69 -1.13 4.82
C PHE A 79 5.69 0.31 4.28
N ASN A 80 4.56 0.78 3.73
CA ASN A 80 4.39 2.17 3.29
C ASN A 80 4.59 3.17 4.45
N LEU A 81 4.14 2.86 5.65
CA LEU A 81 4.38 3.70 6.83
C LEU A 81 5.87 3.68 7.27
N VAL A 82 6.57 2.56 7.06
CA VAL A 82 8.05 2.49 7.23
C VAL A 82 8.74 3.33 6.15
N ILE A 83 8.27 3.31 4.91
CA ILE A 83 8.79 4.18 3.84
C ILE A 83 8.71 5.65 4.27
N LEU A 84 7.61 6.06 4.91
CA LEU A 84 7.45 7.43 5.40
C LEU A 84 8.45 7.76 6.51
N ALA A 85 8.68 6.83 7.44
CA ALA A 85 9.71 7.00 8.48
C ALA A 85 11.13 7.09 7.87
N PHE A 86 11.41 6.29 6.83
CA PHE A 86 12.66 6.34 6.09
C PHE A 86 12.81 7.65 5.29
N ALA A 87 11.72 8.15 4.70
CA ALA A 87 11.69 9.44 4.02
C ALA A 87 12.00 10.59 4.97
N ASP A 88 11.53 10.51 6.23
CA ASP A 88 11.86 11.48 7.28
C ASP A 88 13.37 11.53 7.58
N LEU A 89 14.02 10.37 7.62
CA LEU A 89 15.48 10.28 7.77
C LEU A 89 16.22 10.88 6.58
N LEU A 90 15.79 10.58 5.35
CA LEU A 90 16.47 11.00 4.12
C LEU A 90 16.41 12.50 3.88
N GLN A 91 15.34 13.18 4.27
CA GLN A 91 15.19 14.61 4.07
C GLN A 91 16.14 15.45 4.95
N GLY A 92 16.61 14.91 6.09
CA GLY A 92 17.76 15.40 6.87
C GLY A 92 17.68 16.80 7.49
N LYS A 93 16.50 17.45 7.49
CA LYS A 93 16.32 18.85 7.94
C LYS A 93 15.27 19.00 9.04
N GLY A 94 15.16 18.03 9.94
CA GLY A 94 14.13 17.94 11.00
C GLY A 94 12.88 17.20 10.53
N PRO A 95 11.84 17.07 11.36
CA PRO A 95 10.69 16.19 11.07
C PRO A 95 9.97 16.52 9.76
N LEU A 96 9.80 15.52 8.90
CA LEU A 96 9.11 15.61 7.60
C LEU A 96 7.68 16.17 7.75
N LEU A 97 6.97 15.72 8.79
CA LEU A 97 5.57 16.08 9.02
C LEU A 97 5.35 17.58 9.32
N LEU A 98 6.41 18.32 9.64
CA LEU A 98 6.34 19.79 9.75
C LEU A 98 6.18 20.51 8.41
N ARG A 99 6.51 19.83 7.31
CA ARG A 99 6.51 20.37 5.94
C ARG A 99 5.31 19.95 5.12
N VAL A 100 4.43 19.16 5.73
CA VAL A 100 3.28 18.53 5.07
C VAL A 100 1.98 19.20 5.50
N ASN A 101 1.01 19.28 4.59
CA ASN A 101 -0.29 19.88 4.85
C ASN A 101 -1.13 18.98 5.78
N TYR A 102 -1.98 19.60 6.61
CA TYR A 102 -2.95 18.91 7.47
C TYR A 102 -4.01 18.10 6.70
N SER A 103 -4.20 18.35 5.40
CA SER A 103 -5.15 17.60 4.57
C SER A 103 -4.90 16.09 4.60
N HIS A 104 -3.64 15.68 4.74
CA HIS A 104 -3.25 14.27 4.82
C HIS A 104 -3.74 13.55 6.09
N ILE A 105 -4.16 14.28 7.13
CA ILE A 105 -4.81 13.69 8.31
C ILE A 105 -6.10 12.97 7.89
N LEU A 106 -6.88 13.58 7.01
CA LEU A 106 -8.12 12.96 6.53
C LEU A 106 -7.83 11.65 5.79
N SER A 107 -6.85 11.65 4.88
CA SER A 107 -6.45 10.45 4.14
C SER A 107 -5.94 9.35 5.08
N GLY A 108 -5.10 9.70 6.06
CA GLY A 108 -4.60 8.74 7.04
C GLY A 108 -5.72 8.16 7.92
N LEU A 109 -6.69 8.99 8.38
CA LEU A 109 -7.84 8.51 9.16
C LEU A 109 -8.74 7.58 8.34
N VAL A 110 -8.92 7.83 7.05
CA VAL A 110 -9.64 6.93 6.14
C VAL A 110 -8.92 5.58 6.04
N GLY A 111 -7.59 5.57 5.89
CA GLY A 111 -6.80 4.34 5.90
C GLY A 111 -6.97 3.53 7.18
N VAL A 112 -6.96 4.21 8.34
CA VAL A 112 -7.24 3.60 9.66
C VAL A 112 -8.65 3.03 9.72
N LEU A 113 -9.67 3.78 9.26
CA LEU A 113 -11.06 3.32 9.23
C LEU A 113 -11.22 2.06 8.37
N LEU A 114 -10.69 2.05 7.15
CA LEU A 114 -10.78 0.89 6.27
C LEU A 114 -10.06 -0.33 6.86
N SER A 115 -8.88 -0.15 7.45
CA SER A 115 -8.15 -1.23 8.14
C SER A 115 -8.96 -1.76 9.35
N ALA A 116 -9.58 -0.89 10.12
CA ALA A 116 -10.42 -1.26 11.26
C ALA A 116 -11.68 -2.04 10.82
N LEU A 117 -12.28 -1.70 9.67
CA LEU A 117 -13.39 -2.47 9.10
C LEU A 117 -12.98 -3.89 8.75
N VAL A 118 -11.78 -4.09 8.17
CA VAL A 118 -11.30 -5.46 7.90
C VAL A 118 -11.03 -6.23 9.18
N VAL A 119 -10.42 -5.60 10.20
CA VAL A 119 -10.25 -6.23 11.52
C VAL A 119 -11.59 -6.65 12.10
N PHE A 120 -12.59 -5.77 12.04
CA PHE A 120 -13.94 -6.06 12.50
C PHE A 120 -14.56 -7.24 11.74
N SER A 121 -14.40 -7.29 10.42
CA SER A 121 -14.89 -8.39 9.58
C SER A 121 -14.22 -9.72 9.92
N LEU A 122 -12.90 -9.74 10.12
CA LEU A 122 -12.17 -10.94 10.56
C LEU A 122 -12.67 -11.43 11.93
N ILE A 123 -12.94 -10.54 12.88
CA ILE A 123 -13.50 -10.89 14.18
C ILE A 123 -14.90 -11.48 14.03
N LEU A 124 -15.78 -10.85 13.26
CA LEU A 124 -17.16 -11.34 13.04
C LEU A 124 -17.16 -12.72 12.37
N SER A 125 -16.32 -12.90 11.35
CA SER A 125 -16.20 -14.17 10.63
C SER A 125 -15.74 -15.31 11.57
N HIS A 126 -14.64 -15.10 12.31
CA HIS A 126 -14.02 -16.16 13.11
C HIS A 126 -14.75 -16.47 14.42
N PHE A 127 -15.31 -15.46 15.11
CA PHE A 127 -15.92 -15.66 16.41
C PHE A 127 -17.44 -15.78 16.37
N MET A 128 -18.11 -15.19 15.37
CA MET A 128 -19.56 -15.17 15.28
C MET A 128 -20.10 -16.00 14.10
N ASN A 129 -19.25 -16.65 13.30
CA ASN A 129 -19.62 -17.39 12.09
C ASN A 129 -20.51 -16.55 11.16
N PHE A 130 -20.29 -15.23 11.13
CA PHE A 130 -21.07 -14.31 10.31
C PHE A 130 -20.53 -14.31 8.89
N ASN A 131 -21.21 -15.07 8.02
CA ASN A 131 -20.76 -15.39 6.68
C ASN A 131 -21.81 -14.99 5.65
N LEU A 132 -21.94 -13.67 5.41
CA LEU A 132 -22.83 -13.18 4.36
C LEU A 132 -22.05 -12.89 3.07
N SER A 133 -22.54 -13.45 1.96
CA SER A 133 -22.00 -13.19 0.64
C SER A 133 -23.10 -12.89 -0.37
N ILE A 134 -22.78 -12.06 -1.35
CA ILE A 134 -23.65 -11.72 -2.49
C ILE A 134 -22.87 -12.11 -3.75
N PHE A 135 -23.41 -13.03 -4.54
CA PHE A 135 -22.77 -13.58 -5.75
C PHE A 135 -21.35 -14.14 -5.51
N GLY A 136 -21.10 -14.69 -4.32
CA GLY A 136 -19.80 -15.27 -3.95
C GLY A 136 -18.78 -14.27 -3.42
N VAL A 137 -19.12 -12.97 -3.33
CA VAL A 137 -18.28 -11.92 -2.74
C VAL A 137 -18.79 -11.59 -1.34
N GLY A 138 -17.91 -11.48 -0.37
CA GLY A 138 -18.26 -11.14 1.00
C GLY A 138 -18.91 -9.75 1.12
N VAL A 139 -19.95 -9.64 1.94
CA VAL A 139 -20.60 -8.33 2.23
C VAL A 139 -19.61 -7.36 2.88
N ASP A 140 -18.64 -7.86 3.61
CA ASP A 140 -17.53 -7.12 4.18
C ASP A 140 -16.64 -6.49 3.10
N SER A 141 -16.24 -7.26 2.08
CA SER A 141 -15.47 -6.78 0.94
C SER A 141 -16.24 -5.73 0.13
N ILE A 142 -17.55 -5.93 -0.07
CA ILE A 142 -18.43 -4.93 -0.72
C ILE A 142 -18.51 -3.65 0.13
N THR A 143 -18.61 -3.79 1.45
CA THR A 143 -18.63 -2.64 2.38
C THR A 143 -17.33 -1.85 2.31
N LEU A 144 -16.18 -2.52 2.19
CA LEU A 144 -14.88 -1.86 1.99
C LEU A 144 -14.87 -1.03 0.71
N LEU A 145 -15.33 -1.59 -0.43
CA LEU A 145 -15.38 -0.86 -1.69
C LEU A 145 -16.29 0.38 -1.60
N ILE A 146 -17.50 0.24 -1.02
CA ILE A 146 -18.42 1.35 -0.85
C ILE A 146 -17.81 2.43 0.04
N THR A 147 -17.22 2.04 1.16
CA THR A 147 -16.55 2.97 2.08
C THR A 147 -15.39 3.68 1.40
N TYR A 148 -14.60 2.98 0.58
CA TYR A 148 -13.53 3.56 -0.23
C TYR A 148 -14.06 4.64 -1.18
N ILE A 149 -15.10 4.32 -1.98
CA ILE A 149 -15.67 5.27 -2.95
C ILE A 149 -16.18 6.54 -2.25
N ILE A 150 -16.89 6.38 -1.12
CA ILE A 150 -17.37 7.51 -0.33
C ILE A 150 -16.19 8.34 0.21
N SER A 151 -15.17 7.67 0.71
CA SER A 151 -13.99 8.30 1.30
C SER A 151 -13.16 9.07 0.28
N VAL A 152 -12.92 8.48 -0.90
CA VAL A 152 -12.22 9.16 -2.02
C VAL A 152 -12.99 10.41 -2.43
N ARG A 153 -14.33 10.33 -2.55
CA ARG A 153 -15.15 11.50 -2.85
C ARG A 153 -15.08 12.57 -1.75
N MET A 154 -15.01 12.16 -0.48
CA MET A 154 -14.89 13.05 0.67
C MET A 154 -13.52 13.77 0.65
N ILE A 155 -12.42 13.03 0.45
CA ILE A 155 -11.07 13.58 0.34
C ILE A 155 -11.02 14.57 -0.82
N TYR A 156 -11.51 14.20 -2.01
CA TYR A 156 -11.57 15.10 -3.16
C TYR A 156 -12.28 16.42 -2.87
N ARG A 157 -13.46 16.36 -2.23
CA ARG A 157 -14.23 17.56 -1.88
C ARG A 157 -13.53 18.43 -0.84
N TYR A 158 -12.79 17.79 0.07
CA TYR A 158 -11.99 18.48 1.07
C TYR A 158 -10.82 19.24 0.42
N ASP A 159 -10.07 18.59 -0.47
CA ASP A 159 -8.93 19.18 -1.16
C ASP A 159 -9.36 20.32 -2.09
N GLN A 160 -10.52 20.21 -2.74
CA GLN A 160 -11.08 21.31 -3.55
C GLN A 160 -11.43 22.57 -2.73
N LYS A 161 -11.85 22.39 -1.45
CA LYS A 161 -12.15 23.48 -0.55
C LYS A 161 -10.93 24.07 0.15
N ASN A 162 -9.87 23.29 0.26
CA ASN A 162 -8.63 23.64 0.93
C ASN A 162 -7.45 23.36 -0.02
N PRO A 163 -7.31 24.13 -1.10
CA PRO A 163 -6.24 23.89 -2.06
C PRO A 163 -4.89 23.98 -1.35
N LEU A 164 -3.95 23.13 -1.75
CA LEU A 164 -2.57 23.16 -1.30
C LEU A 164 -1.98 24.55 -1.63
N ASP A 165 -1.09 25.04 -0.77
CA ASP A 165 -0.46 26.36 -0.91
C ASP A 165 0.11 26.52 -2.33
N PRO A 166 -0.08 27.70 -2.97
CA PRO A 166 0.47 27.97 -4.32
C PRO A 166 1.99 27.86 -4.43
N ASP A 167 2.70 27.79 -3.29
CA ASP A 167 4.16 27.64 -3.21
C ASP A 167 4.66 26.19 -3.45
N ASP A 168 3.78 25.21 -3.62
CA ASP A 168 4.21 23.92 -4.20
C ASP A 168 4.66 24.19 -5.64
N PRO A 169 5.94 23.89 -5.99
CA PRO A 169 6.49 24.27 -7.28
C PRO A 169 5.60 23.74 -8.41
N VAL A 170 4.96 24.66 -9.13
CA VAL A 170 4.25 24.36 -10.38
C VAL A 170 5.28 23.73 -11.30
N LYS A 171 5.17 22.43 -11.54
CA LYS A 171 6.04 21.74 -12.48
C LYS A 171 5.85 22.39 -13.86
N GLU A 172 6.87 23.08 -14.37
CA GLU A 172 7.08 23.17 -15.81
C GLU A 172 7.05 21.73 -16.35
N ASP A 173 6.44 21.48 -17.51
CA ASP A 173 6.28 20.13 -18.09
C ASP A 173 7.61 19.33 -17.92
N PRO A 174 7.73 18.42 -16.97
CA PRO A 174 9.00 17.77 -16.64
C PRO A 174 9.42 16.76 -17.73
N ASN A 175 8.53 16.50 -18.71
CA ASN A 175 8.75 15.52 -19.75
C ASN A 175 8.22 15.99 -21.12
N PRO A 176 8.79 17.10 -21.70
CA PRO A 176 8.33 17.66 -22.97
C PRO A 176 8.47 16.66 -24.13
N ASP A 177 9.40 15.72 -24.06
CA ASP A 177 9.70 14.72 -25.09
C ASP A 177 8.69 13.56 -25.15
N TYR A 178 7.81 13.43 -24.17
CA TYR A 178 6.82 12.36 -24.12
C TYR A 178 5.45 12.84 -24.63
N THR A 179 4.94 12.16 -25.66
CA THR A 179 3.55 12.31 -26.09
C THR A 179 2.65 11.41 -25.23
N LEU A 180 1.36 11.77 -25.10
CA LEU A 180 0.37 10.96 -24.39
C LEU A 180 0.35 9.50 -24.89
N ASN A 181 0.43 9.27 -26.20
CA ASN A 181 0.42 7.93 -26.78
C ASN A 181 1.67 7.10 -26.38
N LYS A 182 2.84 7.72 -26.32
CA LYS A 182 4.06 7.05 -25.84
C LYS A 182 3.96 6.69 -24.36
N ALA A 183 3.39 7.58 -23.55
CA ALA A 183 3.15 7.33 -22.13
C ALA A 183 2.16 6.20 -21.91
N LEU A 184 1.02 6.19 -22.63
CA LEU A 184 0.03 5.12 -22.59
C LEU A 184 0.62 3.77 -23.02
N MET A 185 1.42 3.74 -24.07
CA MET A 185 2.10 2.52 -24.51
C MET A 185 3.11 2.02 -23.48
N GLY A 186 3.92 2.91 -22.92
CA GLY A 186 4.88 2.59 -21.85
C GLY A 186 4.17 2.07 -20.60
N PHE A 187 3.07 2.70 -20.19
CA PHE A 187 2.23 2.27 -19.08
C PHE A 187 1.67 0.85 -19.31
N ALA A 188 1.11 0.59 -20.51
CA ALA A 188 0.57 -0.72 -20.86
C ALA A 188 1.65 -1.82 -20.84
N ILE A 189 2.85 -1.55 -21.37
CA ILE A 189 3.97 -2.52 -21.35
C ILE A 189 4.37 -2.82 -19.89
N CYS A 190 4.54 -1.79 -19.06
CA CYS A 190 4.88 -1.97 -17.64
C CYS A 190 3.78 -2.75 -16.91
N ALA A 191 2.51 -2.47 -17.17
CA ALA A 191 1.40 -3.20 -16.58
C ALA A 191 1.43 -4.70 -16.93
N VAL A 192 1.70 -5.05 -18.20
CA VAL A 192 1.83 -6.46 -18.62
C VAL A 192 2.99 -7.16 -17.90
N VAL A 193 4.14 -6.49 -17.76
CA VAL A 193 5.28 -7.06 -17.01
C VAL A 193 4.92 -7.26 -15.54
N ILE A 194 4.22 -6.31 -14.92
CA ILE A 194 3.77 -6.42 -13.52
C ILE A 194 2.79 -7.58 -13.36
N VAL A 195 1.82 -7.74 -14.27
CA VAL A 195 0.85 -8.86 -14.23
C VAL A 195 1.58 -10.20 -14.26
N PHE A 196 2.51 -10.37 -15.20
CA PHE A 196 3.30 -11.60 -15.31
C PHE A 196 4.17 -11.83 -14.07
N SER A 197 4.91 -10.81 -13.64
CA SER A 197 5.84 -10.93 -12.51
C SER A 197 5.11 -11.12 -11.19
N GLY A 198 3.98 -10.43 -10.96
CA GLY A 198 3.16 -10.58 -9.76
C GLY A 198 2.55 -11.97 -9.64
N TYR A 199 2.02 -12.51 -10.75
CA TYR A 199 1.52 -13.89 -10.78
C TYR A 199 2.62 -14.92 -10.47
N ARG A 200 3.79 -14.80 -11.10
CA ARG A 200 4.93 -15.69 -10.82
C ARG A 200 5.45 -15.56 -9.39
N LEU A 201 5.54 -14.33 -8.89
CA LEU A 201 5.96 -14.04 -7.51
C LEU A 201 5.03 -14.70 -6.49
N THR A 202 3.71 -14.64 -6.71
CA THR A 202 2.72 -15.32 -5.87
C THR A 202 2.91 -16.83 -5.83
N ILE A 203 3.04 -17.49 -7.00
CA ILE A 203 3.26 -18.95 -7.06
C ILE A 203 4.55 -19.32 -6.33
N THR A 204 5.61 -18.54 -6.54
CA THR A 204 6.89 -18.79 -5.90
C THR A 204 6.82 -18.59 -4.39
N ALA A 205 6.09 -17.57 -3.92
CA ALA A 205 5.84 -17.31 -2.50
C ALA A 205 5.09 -18.47 -1.82
N ASP A 206 4.04 -18.98 -2.46
CA ASP A 206 3.26 -20.12 -1.97
C ASP A 206 4.11 -21.40 -1.90
N GLN A 207 4.92 -21.67 -2.93
CA GLN A 207 5.87 -22.79 -2.94
C GLN A 207 6.96 -22.67 -1.87
N ILE A 208 7.47 -21.45 -1.62
CA ILE A 208 8.42 -21.19 -0.53
C ILE A 208 7.76 -21.51 0.81
N SER A 209 6.52 -21.04 1.05
CA SER A 209 5.75 -21.36 2.25
C SER A 209 5.65 -22.87 2.47
N THR A 210 5.16 -23.58 1.46
CA THR A 210 4.96 -25.04 1.51
C THR A 210 6.25 -25.82 1.80
N LEU A 211 7.38 -25.43 1.18
CA LEU A 211 8.65 -26.14 1.32
C LEU A 211 9.43 -25.78 2.59
N THR A 212 9.25 -24.58 3.11
CA THR A 212 9.96 -24.10 4.32
C THR A 212 9.17 -24.31 5.61
N GLY A 213 7.85 -24.51 5.49
CA GLY A 213 6.93 -24.47 6.63
C GLY A 213 6.70 -23.06 7.20
N ILE A 214 7.25 -22.01 6.56
CA ILE A 214 6.97 -20.63 6.98
C ILE A 214 5.53 -20.28 6.61
N ASP A 215 4.78 -19.72 7.55
CA ASP A 215 3.37 -19.40 7.37
C ASP A 215 3.11 -18.43 6.21
N GLN A 216 2.06 -18.68 5.42
CA GLN A 216 1.68 -17.85 4.28
C GLN A 216 1.39 -16.40 4.68
N SER A 217 0.83 -16.19 5.88
CA SER A 217 0.55 -14.83 6.39
C SER A 217 1.84 -14.04 6.62
N PHE A 218 2.91 -14.69 7.11
CA PHE A 218 4.22 -14.06 7.26
C PHE A 218 4.84 -13.75 5.88
N ILE A 219 4.82 -14.71 4.96
CA ILE A 219 5.39 -14.50 3.61
C ILE A 219 4.63 -13.38 2.89
N GLY A 220 3.29 -13.37 2.94
CA GLY A 220 2.46 -12.33 2.35
C GLY A 220 2.74 -10.95 2.96
N SER A 221 2.71 -10.86 4.30
CA SER A 221 2.85 -9.59 5.02
C SER A 221 4.25 -8.99 5.00
N ILE A 222 5.30 -9.78 4.77
CA ILE A 222 6.68 -9.29 4.82
C ILE A 222 7.36 -9.39 3.46
N MET A 223 7.47 -10.60 2.89
CA MET A 223 8.27 -10.79 1.66
C MET A 223 7.56 -10.25 0.43
N VAL A 224 6.29 -10.62 0.24
CA VAL A 224 5.50 -10.21 -0.92
C VAL A 224 5.21 -8.71 -0.82
N ALA A 225 4.74 -8.24 0.33
CA ALA A 225 4.45 -6.83 0.56
C ALA A 225 5.68 -5.93 0.35
N ALA A 226 6.85 -6.31 0.89
CA ALA A 226 8.07 -5.55 0.64
C ALA A 226 8.42 -5.50 -0.85
N ALA A 227 8.31 -6.64 -1.58
CA ALA A 227 8.64 -6.68 -3.00
C ALA A 227 7.70 -5.83 -3.86
N THR A 228 6.40 -5.81 -3.55
CA THR A 228 5.39 -5.06 -4.30
C THR A 228 5.40 -3.57 -3.98
N SER A 229 5.75 -3.17 -2.73
CA SER A 229 5.79 -1.76 -2.30
C SER A 229 7.13 -1.04 -2.55
N LEU A 230 8.07 -1.67 -3.24
CA LEU A 230 9.33 -0.99 -3.64
C LEU A 230 9.11 0.14 -4.67
N PRO A 231 8.16 0.07 -5.62
CA PRO A 231 7.80 1.22 -6.44
C PRO A 231 7.35 2.44 -5.62
N GLU A 232 6.57 2.24 -4.56
CA GLU A 232 6.16 3.30 -3.63
C GLU A 232 7.36 3.94 -2.94
N LEU A 233 8.34 3.11 -2.51
CA LEU A 233 9.59 3.60 -1.94
C LEU A 233 10.33 4.51 -2.92
N VAL A 234 10.48 4.08 -4.18
CA VAL A 234 11.16 4.86 -5.22
C VAL A 234 10.42 6.16 -5.51
N ALA A 235 9.09 6.13 -5.64
CA ALA A 235 8.26 7.29 -5.89
C ALA A 235 8.35 8.30 -4.72
N THR A 236 8.24 7.80 -3.48
CA THR A 236 8.33 8.62 -2.26
C THR A 236 9.71 9.28 -2.13
N ILE A 237 10.81 8.52 -2.33
CA ILE A 237 12.18 9.08 -2.30
C ILE A 237 12.37 10.13 -3.40
N SER A 238 11.84 9.89 -4.59
CA SER A 238 11.94 10.83 -5.70
C SER A 238 11.23 12.14 -5.37
N ALA A 239 10.02 12.05 -4.79
CA ALA A 239 9.25 13.21 -4.34
C ALA A 239 10.01 14.01 -3.25
N ILE A 240 10.62 13.33 -2.27
CA ILE A 240 11.45 13.97 -1.24
C ILE A 240 12.65 14.72 -1.84
N LYS A 241 13.35 14.11 -2.81
CA LYS A 241 14.53 14.71 -3.45
C LYS A 241 14.23 16.00 -4.19
N ILE A 242 13.04 16.12 -4.79
CA ILE A 242 12.59 17.34 -5.47
C ILE A 242 11.86 18.33 -4.54
N GLY A 243 11.74 18.03 -3.24
CA GLY A 243 11.08 18.88 -2.26
C GLY A 243 9.55 18.79 -2.24
N ALA A 244 8.95 17.85 -2.99
CA ALA A 244 7.51 17.66 -3.08
C ALA A 244 6.99 16.80 -1.91
N TYR A 245 7.09 17.30 -0.67
CA TYR A 245 6.79 16.56 0.55
C TYR A 245 5.32 16.14 0.65
N ASN A 246 4.39 16.98 0.20
CA ASN A 246 2.97 16.67 0.15
C ASN A 246 2.68 15.50 -0.79
N MET A 247 3.36 15.44 -1.94
CA MET A 247 3.24 14.33 -2.89
C MET A 247 3.76 13.02 -2.29
N ALA A 248 4.90 13.05 -1.57
CA ALA A 248 5.46 11.88 -0.91
C ALA A 248 4.50 11.28 0.13
N VAL A 249 3.94 12.10 1.01
CA VAL A 249 3.00 11.67 2.06
C VAL A 249 1.65 11.29 1.45
N GLY A 250 1.19 12.02 0.45
CA GLY A 250 -0.04 11.72 -0.30
C GLY A 250 0.03 10.37 -1.01
N ASN A 251 1.17 10.02 -1.62
CA ASN A 251 1.40 8.71 -2.22
C ASN A 251 1.27 7.59 -1.18
N VAL A 252 1.94 7.70 -0.03
CA VAL A 252 1.90 6.69 1.04
C VAL A 252 0.48 6.49 1.57
N PHE A 253 -0.23 7.55 1.96
CA PHE A 253 -1.60 7.41 2.48
C PHE A 253 -2.59 7.01 1.39
N GLY A 254 -2.41 7.49 0.15
CA GLY A 254 -3.23 7.10 -1.00
C GLY A 254 -3.10 5.62 -1.31
N SER A 255 -1.88 5.08 -1.35
CA SER A 255 -1.61 3.65 -1.53
C SER A 255 -2.21 2.82 -0.39
N ASN A 256 -2.12 3.29 0.87
CA ASN A 256 -2.71 2.59 2.01
C ASN A 256 -4.25 2.50 1.92
N ILE A 257 -4.90 3.57 1.47
CA ILE A 257 -6.35 3.56 1.23
C ILE A 257 -6.70 2.59 0.09
N PHE A 258 -5.94 2.63 -1.01
CA PHE A 258 -6.17 1.76 -2.16
C PHE A 258 -5.93 0.29 -1.84
N ASN A 259 -4.89 -0.04 -1.08
CA ASN A 259 -4.57 -1.41 -0.67
C ASN A 259 -5.71 -2.08 0.10
N MET A 260 -6.55 -1.32 0.80
CA MET A 260 -7.74 -1.91 1.43
C MET A 260 -8.79 -2.34 0.40
N THR A 261 -8.88 -1.67 -0.76
CA THR A 261 -9.77 -2.11 -1.85
C THR A 261 -9.23 -3.31 -2.61
N VAL A 262 -7.91 -3.56 -2.55
CA VAL A 262 -7.29 -4.76 -3.12
C VAL A 262 -7.92 -6.04 -2.54
N ILE A 263 -8.33 -6.00 -1.25
CA ILE A 263 -9.04 -7.11 -0.60
C ILE A 263 -10.36 -7.41 -1.32
N PHE A 264 -11.15 -6.39 -1.70
CA PHE A 264 -12.38 -6.58 -2.47
C PHE A 264 -12.09 -7.22 -3.83
N PHE A 265 -11.09 -6.73 -4.55
CA PHE A 265 -10.75 -7.31 -5.86
C PHE A 265 -10.22 -8.73 -5.72
N ALA A 266 -9.43 -9.04 -4.70
CA ALA A 266 -8.97 -10.40 -4.44
C ALA A 266 -10.17 -11.33 -4.13
N ASP A 267 -11.12 -10.89 -3.30
CA ASP A 267 -12.32 -11.65 -2.96
C ASP A 267 -13.20 -11.92 -4.21
N LEU A 268 -13.35 -10.95 -5.10
CA LEU A 268 -14.08 -11.10 -6.37
C LEU A 268 -13.53 -12.23 -7.25
N PHE A 269 -12.22 -12.50 -7.19
CA PHE A 269 -11.55 -13.57 -7.94
C PHE A 269 -11.31 -14.84 -7.13
N TYR A 270 -11.59 -14.82 -5.82
CA TYR A 270 -11.46 -15.99 -4.97
C TYR A 270 -12.58 -17.00 -5.25
N ARG A 271 -12.25 -18.26 -5.52
CA ARG A 271 -13.19 -19.29 -5.99
C ARG A 271 -13.53 -20.35 -4.97
N GLN A 272 -12.86 -20.33 -3.80
CA GLN A 272 -13.02 -21.38 -2.79
C GLN A 272 -14.04 -21.01 -1.71
N GLY A 273 -14.40 -19.72 -1.59
CA GLY A 273 -15.32 -19.21 -0.57
C GLY A 273 -15.35 -17.67 -0.57
N VAL A 274 -15.32 -17.09 0.62
CA VAL A 274 -15.16 -15.65 0.87
C VAL A 274 -13.76 -15.42 1.42
N LEU A 275 -12.99 -14.54 0.82
CA LEU A 275 -11.57 -14.37 1.10
C LEU A 275 -11.26 -14.14 2.59
N LEU A 276 -12.00 -13.22 3.24
CA LEU A 276 -11.76 -12.87 4.65
C LEU A 276 -12.21 -13.96 5.64
N GLN A 277 -13.07 -14.89 5.20
CA GLN A 277 -13.49 -16.02 6.02
C GLN A 277 -12.43 -17.11 6.05
N ASP A 278 -11.75 -17.30 4.92
CA ASP A 278 -10.72 -18.33 4.77
C ASP A 278 -9.33 -17.82 5.16
N ALA A 279 -9.16 -16.49 5.29
CA ALA A 279 -7.94 -15.88 5.77
C ALA A 279 -7.76 -16.07 7.28
N LYS A 280 -6.53 -16.31 7.73
CA LYS A 280 -6.21 -16.55 9.13
C LYS A 280 -6.43 -15.33 10.02
N ILE A 281 -6.84 -15.58 11.26
CA ILE A 281 -7.05 -14.53 12.28
C ILE A 281 -5.77 -13.75 12.61
N VAL A 282 -4.60 -14.30 12.33
CA VAL A 282 -3.31 -13.63 12.57
C VAL A 282 -3.17 -12.30 11.83
N HIS A 283 -3.92 -12.09 10.74
CA HIS A 283 -3.95 -10.82 10.03
C HIS A 283 -4.50 -9.65 10.85
N ILE A 284 -5.26 -9.92 11.93
CA ILE A 284 -5.64 -8.90 12.93
C ILE A 284 -4.40 -8.26 13.55
N LEU A 285 -3.34 -9.04 13.80
CA LEU A 285 -2.09 -8.49 14.33
C LEU A 285 -1.45 -7.52 13.33
N THR A 286 -1.28 -7.93 12.06
CA THR A 286 -0.67 -7.08 11.01
C THR A 286 -1.49 -5.80 10.80
N ALA A 287 -2.81 -5.93 10.73
CA ALA A 287 -3.73 -4.79 10.61
C ALA A 287 -3.63 -3.84 11.82
N THR A 288 -3.59 -4.38 13.04
CA THR A 288 -3.47 -3.59 14.28
C THR A 288 -2.14 -2.86 14.34
N VAL A 289 -1.03 -3.51 13.94
CA VAL A 289 0.28 -2.85 13.80
C VAL A 289 0.18 -1.66 12.84
N GLY A 290 -0.42 -1.83 11.67
CA GLY A 290 -0.64 -0.76 10.71
C GLY A 290 -1.49 0.39 11.26
N ILE A 291 -2.59 0.08 11.96
CA ILE A 291 -3.46 1.07 12.62
C ILE A 291 -2.68 1.87 13.67
N VAL A 292 -1.90 1.19 14.51
CA VAL A 292 -1.08 1.87 15.55
C VAL A 292 -0.03 2.76 14.91
N MET A 293 0.70 2.27 13.90
CA MET A 293 1.70 3.06 13.17
C MET A 293 1.07 4.29 12.51
N ALA A 294 -0.03 4.12 11.77
CA ALA A 294 -0.75 5.22 11.14
C ALA A 294 -1.23 6.25 12.17
N THR A 295 -1.77 5.80 13.31
CA THR A 295 -2.22 6.67 14.39
C THR A 295 -1.07 7.48 14.99
N ILE A 296 0.11 6.88 15.20
CA ILE A 296 1.30 7.58 15.69
C ILE A 296 1.71 8.69 14.70
N ILE A 297 1.77 8.37 13.40
CA ILE A 297 2.12 9.34 12.37
C ILE A 297 1.08 10.48 12.29
N LEU A 298 -0.22 10.15 12.40
CA LEU A 298 -1.30 11.15 12.40
C LEU A 298 -1.24 12.07 13.63
N ILE A 299 -0.92 11.52 14.80
CA ILE A 299 -0.67 12.32 16.01
C ILE A 299 0.53 13.24 15.78
N GLY A 300 1.62 12.74 15.19
CA GLY A 300 2.79 13.54 14.83
C GLY A 300 2.46 14.68 13.87
N LEU A 301 1.66 14.40 12.84
CA LEU A 301 1.22 15.38 11.86
C LEU A 301 0.30 16.45 12.47
N PHE A 302 -0.56 16.09 13.43
CA PHE A 302 -1.43 17.02 14.14
C PHE A 302 -0.66 17.85 15.17
N TYR A 303 0.16 17.19 16.02
CA TYR A 303 0.88 17.82 17.12
C TYR A 303 2.06 18.67 16.66
N ARG A 304 2.68 18.36 15.52
CA ARG A 304 3.78 19.10 14.90
C ARG A 304 4.97 19.37 15.84
N SER A 305 5.44 18.34 16.50
CA SER A 305 6.63 18.45 17.37
C SER A 305 7.87 18.82 16.55
N ARG A 306 8.60 19.84 17.03
CA ARG A 306 9.91 20.22 16.48
C ARG A 306 11.06 19.38 17.02
N ARG A 307 10.79 18.49 18.00
CA ARG A 307 11.81 17.63 18.61
C ARG A 307 12.13 16.48 17.65
N SER A 308 13.43 16.28 17.44
CA SER A 308 13.93 15.18 16.60
C SER A 308 15.10 14.49 17.32
N PHE A 309 15.31 13.21 16.99
CA PHE A 309 16.48 12.45 17.36
C PHE A 309 17.17 11.97 16.08
N MET A 310 18.46 12.25 15.93
CA MET A 310 19.22 11.94 14.71
C MET A 310 18.50 12.39 13.42
N TRP A 311 17.87 13.61 13.47
CA TRP A 311 17.17 14.26 12.34
C TRP A 311 15.76 13.72 12.07
N MET A 312 15.38 12.58 12.64
CA MET A 312 14.05 11.97 12.54
C MET A 312 13.11 12.51 13.61
N GLY A 313 11.83 12.68 13.28
CA GLY A 313 10.76 12.91 14.25
C GLY A 313 10.59 11.71 15.18
N TRP A 314 10.19 11.96 16.42
CA TRP A 314 9.89 10.89 17.38
C TRP A 314 8.73 10.00 16.93
N ASP A 315 7.80 10.53 16.17
CA ASP A 315 6.70 9.84 15.51
C ASP A 315 7.19 8.81 14.47
N ALA A 316 8.17 9.18 13.65
CA ALA A 316 8.78 8.27 12.68
C ALA A 316 9.55 7.13 13.37
N ILE A 317 10.31 7.45 14.44
CA ILE A 317 11.03 6.44 15.24
C ILE A 317 10.04 5.48 15.92
N ALA A 318 8.98 6.01 16.54
CA ALA A 318 7.97 5.21 17.20
C ALA A 318 7.23 4.28 16.21
N ALA A 319 6.86 4.79 15.04
CA ALA A 319 6.25 3.97 13.99
C ALA A 319 7.18 2.85 13.53
N ALA A 320 8.47 3.14 13.28
CA ALA A 320 9.45 2.13 12.91
C ALA A 320 9.63 1.06 14.01
N ALA A 321 9.68 1.46 15.30
CA ALA A 321 9.78 0.53 16.43
C ALA A 321 8.56 -0.40 16.50
N VAL A 322 7.34 0.13 16.28
CA VAL A 322 6.10 -0.68 16.23
C VAL A 322 6.14 -1.66 15.07
N TYR A 323 6.64 -1.27 13.90
CA TYR A 323 6.81 -2.16 12.76
C TYR A 323 7.72 -3.36 13.10
N PHE A 324 8.93 -3.11 13.60
CA PHE A 324 9.86 -4.20 13.95
C PHE A 324 9.33 -5.10 15.06
N ALA A 325 8.63 -4.54 16.05
CA ALA A 325 7.94 -5.34 17.07
C ALA A 325 6.83 -6.21 16.44
N GLY A 326 6.04 -5.65 15.51
CA GLY A 326 5.00 -6.37 14.77
C GLY A 326 5.56 -7.52 13.92
N VAL A 327 6.66 -7.27 13.19
CA VAL A 327 7.35 -8.31 12.38
C VAL A 327 7.85 -9.44 13.29
N TYR A 328 8.46 -9.10 14.42
CA TYR A 328 8.92 -10.10 15.39
C TYR A 328 7.76 -10.95 15.94
N LEU A 329 6.66 -10.32 16.35
CA LEU A 329 5.48 -11.03 16.85
C LEU A 329 4.85 -11.91 15.77
N LEU A 330 4.73 -11.42 14.54
CA LEU A 330 4.19 -12.20 13.41
C LEU A 330 5.06 -13.42 13.11
N PHE A 331 6.39 -13.27 13.18
CA PHE A 331 7.32 -14.39 13.01
C PHE A 331 7.16 -15.44 14.11
N GLN A 332 7.06 -15.02 15.37
CA GLN A 332 6.86 -15.93 16.50
C GLN A 332 5.52 -16.71 16.41
N LEU A 333 4.44 -16.02 15.99
CA LEU A 333 3.15 -16.67 15.78
C LEU A 333 3.20 -17.63 14.60
N GLY A 334 3.87 -17.29 13.52
CA GLY A 334 4.04 -18.15 12.35
C GLY A 334 4.84 -19.43 12.64
N LEU A 335 5.73 -19.42 13.65
CA LEU A 335 6.47 -20.61 14.11
C LEU A 335 5.64 -21.49 15.07
N ASN A 336 4.69 -20.91 15.81
CA ASN A 336 3.92 -21.61 16.84
C ASN A 336 2.60 -22.23 16.34
N VAL A 337 2.27 -22.04 15.07
CA VAL A 337 1.06 -22.60 14.41
C VAL A 337 1.34 -23.96 13.73
N ILE A 338 2.57 -24.50 13.92
CA ILE A 338 2.95 -25.86 13.44
C ILE A 338 2.61 -26.91 14.49
#